data_235cd8fbbcb4006ca6116fa0bbfd3903
#
_entry.id   235cd8fbbcb4006ca6116fa0bbfd3903
#
_cell.length_a   1.000
_cell.length_b   1.000
_cell.length_c   1.000
_cell.angle_alpha   90.00
_cell.angle_beta   90.00
_cell.angle_gamma   90.00
#
_symmetry.space_group_name_H-M   'P 1'
#
loop_
_entity.id
_entity.type
_entity.pdbx_description
1 polymer ?
#
loop_
_entity_poly.entity_id
_entity_poly.type
_entity_poly.pdbx_seq_one_letter_code
_entity_poly.pdbx_strand_id
1 'polypeptide(L)'
;SIITDLQNADMVLIGGDGNHKSELEKMYEKIQMGFISPSIYFMSTKAAEVTKIALNCFLTTKISYANMLGQVLTMSGMEDEIDNVLNSIGADKRVGKKYLKYGFGFGGPCFPRDNRAFASYASKVGVDHNIGHVTDAFNEDHATFLKEYFIFKNKKKIPFFFNYLTYKPNTDILTESQQYRLCLDLLNEGHLVYCGDSSLKDQCDSRILYEKPTEQVFEINL
;
A
#
# COMPACT_ATOMS: atom_id res chain seq x y z
N SER A 1 12.23 -6.42 12.12
CA SER A 1 12.85 -5.17 12.65
C SER A 1 13.84 -4.62 11.63
N ILE A 2 14.22 -3.35 11.74
CA ILE A 2 15.22 -2.71 10.86
C ILE A 2 16.53 -3.52 10.80
N ILE A 3 16.96 -4.07 11.93
CA ILE A 3 18.16 -4.92 11.99
C ILE A 3 17.97 -6.21 11.19
N THR A 4 16.83 -6.87 11.35
CA THR A 4 16.50 -8.10 10.61
C THR A 4 16.43 -7.84 9.11
N ASP A 5 15.83 -6.72 8.70
CA ASP A 5 15.72 -6.33 7.31
C ASP A 5 17.08 -6.00 6.69
N LEU A 6 17.97 -5.35 7.46
CA LEU A 6 19.36 -5.08 7.06
C LEU A 6 20.16 -6.37 6.90
N GLN A 7 19.98 -7.35 7.81
CA GLN A 7 20.69 -8.63 7.79
C GLN A 7 20.17 -9.60 6.71
N ASN A 8 18.99 -9.37 6.17
CA ASN A 8 18.34 -10.23 5.17
C ASN A 8 17.83 -9.41 3.98
N ALA A 9 18.60 -8.44 3.53
CA ALA A 9 18.23 -7.59 2.42
C ALA A 9 18.20 -8.37 1.09
N ASP A 10 17.17 -8.16 0.28
CA ASP A 10 17.11 -8.69 -1.10
C ASP A 10 18.17 -8.01 -2.00
N MET A 11 18.45 -6.73 -1.74
CA MET A 11 19.42 -5.93 -2.47
C MET A 11 19.99 -4.80 -1.60
N VAL A 12 21.18 -4.34 -1.95
CA VAL A 12 21.84 -3.16 -1.37
C VAL A 12 22.10 -2.16 -2.48
N LEU A 13 21.65 -0.92 -2.29
CA LEU A 13 21.89 0.19 -3.21
C LEU A 13 22.92 1.14 -2.60
N ILE A 14 24.02 1.38 -3.31
CA ILE A 14 25.08 2.28 -2.88
C ILE A 14 25.26 3.37 -3.90
N GLY A 15 24.95 4.61 -3.49
CA GLY A 15 25.19 5.81 -4.30
C GLY A 15 26.53 6.46 -3.96
N GLY A 16 27.41 6.63 -4.95
CA GLY A 16 28.71 7.24 -4.76
C GLY A 16 29.57 7.23 -6.01
N ASP A 17 30.81 7.63 -5.85
CA ASP A 17 31.84 7.68 -6.93
C ASP A 17 32.55 6.32 -7.16
N GLY A 18 32.21 5.30 -6.34
CA GLY A 18 32.79 3.95 -6.45
C GLY A 18 34.15 3.76 -5.80
N ASN A 19 34.76 4.80 -5.21
CA ASN A 19 36.12 4.72 -4.64
C ASN A 19 36.25 3.69 -3.49
N HIS A 20 35.17 3.43 -2.74
CA HIS A 20 35.15 2.49 -1.60
C HIS A 20 34.35 1.21 -1.87
N LYS A 21 34.16 0.86 -3.15
CA LYS A 21 33.32 -0.27 -3.55
C LYS A 21 33.69 -1.56 -2.82
N SER A 22 34.97 -1.97 -2.88
CA SER A 22 35.46 -3.21 -2.27
C SER A 22 35.35 -3.26 -0.74
N GLU A 23 35.50 -2.10 -0.09
CA GLU A 23 35.37 -2.01 1.39
C GLU A 23 33.90 -2.15 1.80
N LEU A 24 32.99 -1.51 1.07
CA LEU A 24 31.55 -1.57 1.31
C LEU A 24 30.98 -2.97 1.01
N GLU A 25 31.43 -3.63 -0.07
CA GLU A 25 31.07 -5.02 -0.35
C GLU A 25 31.44 -5.94 0.82
N LYS A 26 32.69 -5.89 1.28
CA LYS A 26 33.13 -6.67 2.43
C LYS A 26 32.40 -6.36 3.73
N MET A 27 32.00 -5.09 3.93
CA MET A 27 31.20 -4.69 5.08
C MET A 27 29.82 -5.33 5.04
N TYR A 28 29.12 -5.24 3.90
CA TYR A 28 27.79 -5.82 3.75
C TYR A 28 27.79 -7.33 3.78
N GLU A 29 28.83 -8.01 3.23
CA GLU A 29 29.01 -9.45 3.37
C GLU A 29 29.09 -9.90 4.84
N LYS A 30 29.69 -9.09 5.73
CA LYS A 30 29.76 -9.38 7.17
C LYS A 30 28.44 -9.10 7.91
N ILE A 31 27.62 -8.15 7.44
CA ILE A 31 26.34 -7.80 8.05
C ILE A 31 25.27 -8.83 7.70
N GLN A 32 25.34 -9.40 6.49
CA GLN A 32 24.34 -10.35 6.00
C GLN A 32 24.43 -11.68 6.77
N MET A 33 23.27 -12.13 7.25
CA MET A 33 23.11 -13.42 7.94
C MET A 33 22.21 -14.37 7.16
N GLY A 34 21.67 -13.93 6.02
CA GLY A 34 20.82 -14.75 5.14
C GLY A 34 21.62 -15.79 4.37
N PHE A 35 20.93 -16.85 3.91
CA PHE A 35 21.52 -17.91 3.09
C PHE A 35 21.92 -17.45 1.67
N ILE A 36 21.41 -16.30 1.25
CA ILE A 36 21.67 -15.72 -0.08
C ILE A 36 22.27 -14.33 0.14
N SER A 37 23.47 -14.10 -0.38
CA SER A 37 24.08 -12.77 -0.38
C SER A 37 23.24 -11.82 -1.25
N PRO A 38 22.93 -10.61 -0.77
CA PRO A 38 22.17 -9.65 -1.56
C PRO A 38 22.96 -9.21 -2.78
N SER A 39 22.24 -8.87 -3.84
CA SER A 39 22.87 -8.18 -4.96
C SER A 39 23.23 -6.75 -4.57
N ILE A 40 24.51 -6.39 -4.67
CA ILE A 40 24.99 -5.04 -4.35
C ILE A 40 25.13 -4.24 -5.64
N TYR A 41 24.43 -3.12 -5.70
CA TYR A 41 24.41 -2.22 -6.87
C TYR A 41 25.10 -0.89 -6.52
N PHE A 42 26.13 -0.56 -7.30
CA PHE A 42 26.82 0.74 -7.22
C PHE A 42 26.38 1.63 -8.35
N MET A 43 26.06 2.86 -8.03
CA MET A 43 25.62 3.86 -9.02
C MET A 43 25.90 5.27 -8.49
N SER A 44 25.65 6.30 -9.30
CA SER A 44 25.73 7.68 -8.80
C SER A 44 24.69 7.91 -7.69
N THR A 45 24.94 8.84 -6.79
CA THR A 45 24.00 9.19 -5.70
C THR A 45 22.61 9.46 -6.21
N LYS A 46 22.50 10.26 -7.27
CA LYS A 46 21.23 10.59 -7.92
C LYS A 46 20.51 9.36 -8.48
N ALA A 47 21.24 8.43 -9.09
CA ALA A 47 20.64 7.18 -9.59
C ALA A 47 20.14 6.31 -8.44
N ALA A 48 20.85 6.22 -7.31
CA ALA A 48 20.43 5.47 -6.13
C ALA A 48 19.14 6.06 -5.50
N GLU A 49 19.03 7.39 -5.41
CA GLU A 49 17.82 8.06 -4.95
C GLU A 49 16.62 7.76 -5.87
N VAL A 50 16.83 7.91 -7.20
CA VAL A 50 15.79 7.58 -8.19
C VAL A 50 15.38 6.11 -8.09
N THR A 51 16.36 5.19 -7.98
CA THR A 51 16.06 3.75 -7.88
C THR A 51 15.18 3.45 -6.66
N LYS A 52 15.49 4.04 -5.52
CA LYS A 52 14.73 3.83 -4.28
C LYS A 52 13.27 4.28 -4.42
N ILE A 53 13.02 5.49 -4.93
CA ILE A 53 11.66 6.00 -5.08
C ILE A 53 10.90 5.31 -6.23
N ALA A 54 11.60 4.98 -7.33
CA ALA A 54 11.03 4.27 -8.47
C ALA A 54 10.57 2.85 -8.08
N LEU A 55 11.30 2.17 -7.20
CA LEU A 55 10.86 0.88 -6.67
C LEU A 55 9.50 0.99 -5.98
N ASN A 56 9.31 1.98 -5.10
CA ASN A 56 8.03 2.19 -4.44
C ASN A 56 6.93 2.57 -5.44
N CYS A 57 7.24 3.38 -6.47
CA CYS A 57 6.30 3.69 -7.54
C CYS A 57 5.90 2.44 -8.34
N PHE A 58 6.81 1.49 -8.57
CA PHE A 58 6.46 0.22 -9.21
C PHE A 58 5.54 -0.64 -8.33
N LEU A 59 5.79 -0.67 -7.01
CA LEU A 59 4.93 -1.41 -6.08
C LEU A 59 3.53 -0.80 -5.98
N THR A 60 3.41 0.53 -5.94
CA THR A 60 2.11 1.22 -5.98
C THR A 60 1.36 0.97 -7.28
N THR A 61 2.08 0.86 -8.41
CA THR A 61 1.51 0.49 -9.71
C THR A 61 0.92 -0.93 -9.67
N LYS A 62 1.61 -1.90 -9.07
CA LYS A 62 1.08 -3.27 -8.91
C LYS A 62 -0.17 -3.31 -8.06
N ILE A 63 -0.20 -2.57 -6.95
CA ILE A 63 -1.38 -2.44 -6.07
C ILE A 63 -2.55 -1.84 -6.86
N SER A 64 -2.33 -0.73 -7.56
CA SER A 64 -3.37 -0.07 -8.36
C SER A 64 -3.86 -0.95 -9.49
N TYR A 65 -2.98 -1.70 -10.16
CA TYR A 65 -3.37 -2.65 -11.19
C TYR A 65 -4.27 -3.77 -10.63
N ALA A 66 -3.92 -4.33 -9.48
CA ALA A 66 -4.74 -5.35 -8.82
C ALA A 66 -6.12 -4.80 -8.42
N ASN A 67 -6.15 -3.58 -7.88
CA ASN A 67 -7.39 -2.92 -7.50
C ASN A 67 -8.25 -2.55 -8.71
N MET A 68 -7.64 -2.10 -9.81
CA MET A 68 -8.34 -1.86 -11.07
C MET A 68 -9.01 -3.14 -11.60
N LEU A 69 -8.30 -4.26 -11.62
CA LEU A 69 -8.87 -5.55 -12.03
C LEU A 69 -10.01 -5.97 -11.10
N GLY A 70 -9.85 -5.79 -9.78
CA GLY A 70 -10.92 -6.06 -8.83
C GLY A 70 -12.17 -5.25 -9.12
N GLN A 71 -12.03 -3.94 -9.40
CA GLN A 71 -13.17 -3.08 -9.81
C GLN A 71 -13.81 -3.58 -11.10
N VAL A 72 -13.01 -3.88 -12.14
CA VAL A 72 -13.51 -4.40 -13.42
C VAL A 72 -14.33 -5.67 -13.22
N LEU A 73 -13.83 -6.62 -12.43
CA LEU A 73 -14.52 -7.88 -12.15
C LEU A 73 -15.78 -7.66 -11.33
N THR A 74 -15.74 -6.81 -10.30
CA THR A 74 -16.91 -6.45 -9.50
C THR A 74 -18.00 -5.81 -10.36
N MET A 75 -17.64 -4.84 -11.20
CA MET A 75 -18.60 -4.15 -12.09
C MET A 75 -19.13 -5.07 -13.20
N SER A 76 -18.42 -6.15 -13.52
CA SER A 76 -18.85 -7.16 -14.50
C SER A 76 -19.61 -8.34 -13.88
N GLY A 77 -19.90 -8.30 -12.58
CA GLY A 77 -20.60 -9.38 -11.87
C GLY A 77 -19.77 -10.63 -11.62
N MET A 78 -18.44 -10.51 -11.65
CA MET A 78 -17.46 -11.58 -11.44
C MET A 78 -16.64 -11.36 -10.16
N GLU A 79 -17.22 -10.81 -9.13
CA GLU A 79 -16.55 -10.46 -7.87
C GLU A 79 -15.90 -11.68 -7.21
N ASP A 80 -16.56 -12.83 -7.24
CA ASP A 80 -16.07 -14.08 -6.64
C ASP A 80 -14.83 -14.65 -7.35
N GLU A 81 -14.47 -14.15 -8.53
CA GLU A 81 -13.34 -14.61 -9.33
C GLU A 81 -12.07 -13.73 -9.14
N ILE A 82 -12.14 -12.65 -8.36
CA ILE A 82 -11.05 -11.68 -8.23
C ILE A 82 -9.74 -12.37 -7.80
N ASP A 83 -9.79 -13.19 -6.75
CA ASP A 83 -8.60 -13.88 -6.24
C ASP A 83 -8.05 -14.89 -7.26
N ASN A 84 -8.91 -15.62 -7.97
CA ASN A 84 -8.52 -16.55 -9.01
C ASN A 84 -7.78 -15.86 -10.16
N VAL A 85 -8.32 -14.75 -10.63
CA VAL A 85 -7.73 -13.96 -11.72
C VAL A 85 -6.38 -13.40 -11.30
N LEU A 86 -6.29 -12.75 -10.14
CA LEU A 86 -5.04 -12.15 -9.66
C LEU A 86 -3.97 -13.21 -9.35
N ASN A 87 -4.36 -14.34 -8.75
CA ASN A 87 -3.46 -15.45 -8.48
C ASN A 87 -2.94 -16.08 -9.78
N SER A 88 -3.77 -16.19 -10.82
CA SER A 88 -3.38 -16.71 -12.14
C SER A 88 -2.35 -15.81 -12.80
N ILE A 89 -2.59 -14.50 -12.82
CA ILE A 89 -1.64 -13.50 -13.34
C ILE A 89 -0.33 -13.54 -12.53
N GLY A 90 -0.43 -13.59 -11.20
CA GLY A 90 0.73 -13.63 -10.31
C GLY A 90 1.53 -14.94 -10.37
N ALA A 91 0.96 -16.03 -10.93
CA ALA A 91 1.67 -17.29 -11.15
C ALA A 91 2.70 -17.18 -12.29
N ASP A 92 2.53 -16.23 -13.21
CA ASP A 92 3.56 -15.94 -14.21
C ASP A 92 4.81 -15.36 -13.52
N LYS A 93 5.96 -16.01 -13.71
CA LYS A 93 7.24 -15.62 -13.09
C LYS A 93 7.69 -14.20 -13.47
N ARG A 94 7.24 -13.67 -14.60
CA ARG A 94 7.51 -12.28 -15.03
C ARG A 94 6.76 -11.25 -14.21
N VAL A 95 5.64 -11.63 -13.61
CA VAL A 95 4.76 -10.75 -12.80
C VAL A 95 5.01 -10.95 -11.31
N GLY A 96 4.87 -12.17 -10.82
CA GLY A 96 5.02 -12.54 -9.41
C GLY A 96 3.84 -12.06 -8.54
N LYS A 97 3.59 -12.79 -7.45
CA LYS A 97 2.40 -12.60 -6.59
C LYS A 97 2.50 -11.41 -5.63
N LYS A 98 3.73 -10.99 -5.25
CA LYS A 98 3.92 -9.92 -4.25
C LYS A 98 3.26 -8.61 -4.74
N TYR A 99 2.47 -7.97 -3.88
CA TYR A 99 1.71 -6.73 -4.15
C TYR A 99 0.63 -6.84 -5.22
N LEU A 100 0.22 -8.05 -5.60
CA LEU A 100 -0.83 -8.30 -6.59
C LEU A 100 -2.04 -8.94 -5.89
N LYS A 101 -2.69 -8.18 -5.02
CA LYS A 101 -3.90 -8.57 -4.28
C LYS A 101 -4.90 -7.43 -4.33
N TYR A 102 -6.17 -7.75 -4.53
CA TYR A 102 -7.27 -6.78 -4.39
C TYR A 102 -7.44 -6.40 -2.92
N GLY A 103 -7.73 -5.15 -2.66
CA GLY A 103 -7.93 -4.64 -1.31
C GLY A 103 -7.99 -3.13 -1.25
N PHE A 104 -7.62 -2.56 -0.11
CA PHE A 104 -7.45 -1.13 0.02
C PHE A 104 -6.33 -0.61 -0.88
N GLY A 105 -6.42 0.66 -1.26
CA GLY A 105 -5.35 1.34 -1.95
C GLY A 105 -4.08 1.44 -1.11
N PHE A 106 -3.02 1.93 -1.72
CA PHE A 106 -1.77 2.15 -0.99
C PHE A 106 -1.86 3.38 -0.09
N GLY A 107 -1.23 3.27 1.08
CA GLY A 107 -1.19 4.30 2.11
C GLY A 107 0.12 4.25 2.90
N GLY A 108 0.11 4.90 4.06
CA GLY A 108 1.27 4.99 4.93
C GLY A 108 2.26 6.08 4.52
N PRO A 109 3.34 6.27 5.30
CA PRO A 109 4.25 7.41 5.15
C PRO A 109 5.16 7.34 3.93
N CYS A 110 5.30 6.18 3.31
CA CYS A 110 6.29 5.96 2.24
C CYS A 110 5.67 5.92 0.84
N PHE A 111 4.71 5.04 0.59
CA PHE A 111 4.19 4.79 -0.75
C PHE A 111 3.59 6.03 -1.42
N PRO A 112 2.66 6.78 -0.81
CA PRO A 112 2.10 7.97 -1.44
C PRO A 112 3.15 9.05 -1.67
N ARG A 113 4.00 9.30 -0.66
CA ARG A 113 5.07 10.30 -0.76
C ARG A 113 6.06 9.99 -1.87
N ASP A 114 6.56 8.76 -1.94
CA ASP A 114 7.59 8.36 -2.90
C ASP A 114 7.00 8.30 -4.33
N ASN A 115 5.73 7.87 -4.47
CA ASN A 115 5.02 7.88 -5.73
C ASN A 115 4.89 9.31 -6.29
N ARG A 116 4.45 10.27 -5.48
CA ARG A 116 4.34 11.69 -5.85
C ARG A 116 5.70 12.33 -6.11
N ALA A 117 6.72 11.98 -5.31
CA ALA A 117 8.08 12.46 -5.51
C ALA A 117 8.66 11.98 -6.85
N PHE A 118 8.45 10.70 -7.21
CA PHE A 118 8.85 10.16 -8.50
C PHE A 118 8.11 10.83 -9.65
N ALA A 119 6.80 10.99 -9.54
CA ALA A 119 5.97 11.66 -10.55
C ALA A 119 6.42 13.11 -10.79
N SER A 120 6.65 13.86 -9.71
CA SER A 120 7.15 15.24 -9.79
C SER A 120 8.54 15.33 -10.43
N TYR A 121 9.44 14.39 -10.05
CA TYR A 121 10.77 14.36 -10.67
C TYR A 121 10.71 14.00 -12.16
N ALA A 122 9.87 13.04 -12.55
CA ALA A 122 9.66 12.67 -13.95
C ALA A 122 9.19 13.88 -14.78
N SER A 123 8.19 14.62 -14.31
CA SER A 123 7.72 15.84 -14.98
C SER A 123 8.82 16.92 -15.07
N LYS A 124 9.61 17.09 -14.00
CA LYS A 124 10.73 18.06 -14.00
C LYS A 124 11.79 17.78 -15.07
N VAL A 125 11.95 16.52 -15.47
CA VAL A 125 12.88 16.12 -16.53
C VAL A 125 12.21 15.91 -17.89
N GLY A 126 10.95 16.33 -18.04
CA GLY A 126 10.21 16.32 -19.31
C GLY A 126 9.41 15.06 -19.59
N VAL A 127 9.18 14.20 -18.58
CA VAL A 127 8.31 13.01 -18.69
C VAL A 127 6.98 13.29 -17.99
N ASP A 128 6.13 14.10 -18.62
CA ASP A 128 4.88 14.59 -18.02
C ASP A 128 3.81 13.50 -17.91
N HIS A 129 3.68 12.65 -18.94
CA HIS A 129 2.78 11.49 -18.90
C HIS A 129 3.46 10.32 -18.22
N ASN A 130 3.45 10.33 -16.89
CA ASN A 130 4.12 9.30 -16.11
C ASN A 130 3.14 8.48 -15.25
N ILE A 131 3.55 7.24 -14.99
CA ILE A 131 2.72 6.27 -14.29
C ILE A 131 2.45 6.67 -12.84
N GLY A 132 3.33 7.44 -12.21
CA GLY A 132 3.15 7.90 -10.84
C GLY A 132 1.91 8.79 -10.67
N HIS A 133 1.65 9.71 -11.60
CA HIS A 133 0.43 10.52 -11.61
C HIS A 133 -0.83 9.68 -11.80
N VAL A 134 -0.81 8.76 -12.76
CA VAL A 134 -1.96 7.89 -13.02
C VAL A 134 -2.27 7.00 -11.83
N THR A 135 -1.23 6.47 -11.21
CA THR A 135 -1.34 5.59 -10.03
C THR A 135 -1.89 6.34 -8.81
N ASP A 136 -1.44 7.59 -8.59
CA ASP A 136 -1.92 8.41 -7.48
C ASP A 136 -3.40 8.79 -7.67
N ALA A 137 -3.77 9.22 -8.87
CA ALA A 137 -5.16 9.53 -9.22
C ALA A 137 -6.07 8.30 -9.07
N PHE A 138 -5.64 7.15 -9.58
CA PHE A 138 -6.40 5.90 -9.44
C PHE A 138 -6.58 5.49 -7.97
N ASN A 139 -5.57 5.71 -7.11
CA ASN A 139 -5.67 5.39 -5.68
C ASN A 139 -6.77 6.21 -4.99
N GLU A 140 -6.95 7.47 -5.39
CA GLU A 140 -8.03 8.34 -4.92
C GLU A 140 -9.40 7.86 -5.42
N ASP A 141 -9.50 7.54 -6.72
CA ASP A 141 -10.72 7.02 -7.33
C ASP A 141 -11.13 5.69 -6.71
N HIS A 142 -10.16 4.82 -6.39
CA HIS A 142 -10.40 3.54 -5.75
C HIS A 142 -10.98 3.70 -4.33
N ALA A 143 -10.51 4.67 -3.56
CA ALA A 143 -11.09 4.96 -2.25
C ALA A 143 -12.57 5.38 -2.37
N THR A 144 -12.89 6.20 -3.36
CA THR A 144 -14.29 6.60 -3.66
C THR A 144 -15.13 5.39 -4.08
N PHE A 145 -14.60 4.56 -4.97
CA PHE A 145 -15.28 3.31 -5.38
C PHE A 145 -15.57 2.40 -4.18
N LEU A 146 -14.61 2.18 -3.28
CA LEU A 146 -14.81 1.35 -2.09
C LEU A 146 -15.90 1.90 -1.17
N LYS A 147 -15.95 3.23 -0.98
CA LYS A 147 -17.03 3.87 -0.21
C LYS A 147 -18.40 3.54 -0.80
N GLU A 148 -18.57 3.80 -2.10
CA GLU A 148 -19.83 3.54 -2.79
C GLU A 148 -20.21 2.06 -2.78
N TYR A 149 -19.23 1.20 -3.00
CA TYR A 149 -19.39 -0.25 -2.97
C TYR A 149 -19.89 -0.75 -1.60
N PHE A 150 -19.26 -0.33 -0.50
CA PHE A 150 -19.67 -0.78 0.84
C PHE A 150 -21.04 -0.22 1.24
N ILE A 151 -21.36 1.03 0.90
CA ILE A 151 -22.70 1.59 1.12
C ILE A 151 -23.73 0.79 0.34
N PHE A 152 -23.46 0.49 -0.94
CA PHE A 152 -24.37 -0.31 -1.79
C PHE A 152 -24.57 -1.74 -1.26
N LYS A 153 -23.52 -2.39 -0.78
CA LYS A 153 -23.60 -3.75 -0.19
C LYS A 153 -24.34 -3.77 1.15
N ASN A 154 -24.24 -2.71 1.94
CA ASN A 154 -24.92 -2.58 3.24
C ASN A 154 -26.41 -2.23 3.09
N LYS A 155 -27.18 -3.08 2.41
CA LYS A 155 -28.60 -2.87 2.16
C LYS A 155 -29.44 -2.77 3.43
N LYS A 156 -28.99 -3.37 4.51
CA LYS A 156 -29.66 -3.34 5.82
C LYS A 156 -29.39 -2.05 6.59
N LYS A 157 -28.48 -1.20 6.12
CA LYS A 157 -28.05 0.03 6.79
C LYS A 157 -27.62 -0.18 8.25
N ILE A 158 -27.01 -1.32 8.53
CA ILE A 158 -26.43 -1.64 9.84
C ILE A 158 -25.09 -0.92 10.02
N PRO A 159 -24.61 -0.74 11.28
CA PRO A 159 -23.33 -0.08 11.52
C PRO A 159 -22.17 -0.77 10.82
N PHE A 160 -21.18 -0.01 10.39
CA PHE A 160 -19.95 -0.55 9.83
C PHE A 160 -18.95 -0.91 10.94
N PHE A 161 -18.14 -1.94 10.71
CA PHE A 161 -17.11 -2.37 11.64
C PHE A 161 -15.78 -2.53 10.95
N PHE A 162 -14.75 -1.89 11.50
CA PHE A 162 -13.36 -2.02 11.08
C PHE A 162 -12.57 -2.79 12.14
N ASN A 163 -11.74 -3.74 11.72
CA ASN A 163 -10.82 -4.40 12.63
C ASN A 163 -9.72 -3.45 13.13
N TYR A 164 -9.23 -2.57 12.26
CA TYR A 164 -8.24 -1.53 12.55
C TYR A 164 -8.39 -0.39 11.53
N LEU A 165 -7.84 0.79 11.86
CA LEU A 165 -7.90 1.99 11.01
C LEU A 165 -6.54 2.43 10.46
N THR A 166 -5.46 1.77 10.86
CA THR A 166 -4.10 2.05 10.39
C THR A 166 -3.91 1.59 8.94
N TYR A 167 -2.89 2.12 8.25
CA TYR A 167 -2.66 1.78 6.83
C TYR A 167 -2.29 0.30 6.60
N LYS A 168 -1.89 -0.42 7.62
CA LYS A 168 -1.68 -1.87 7.67
C LYS A 168 -1.86 -2.38 9.10
N PRO A 169 -2.13 -3.68 9.32
CA PRO A 169 -2.26 -4.22 10.67
C PRO A 169 -0.94 -4.14 11.46
N ASN A 170 -1.05 -4.14 12.78
CA ASN A 170 0.08 -4.13 13.73
C ASN A 170 1.02 -2.91 13.59
N THR A 171 0.45 -1.73 13.37
CA THR A 171 1.16 -0.45 13.38
C THR A 171 0.29 0.61 14.04
N ASP A 172 0.91 1.72 14.45
CA ASP A 172 0.28 2.90 15.04
C ASP A 172 0.18 4.08 14.05
N ILE A 173 0.31 3.82 12.76
CA ILE A 173 0.40 4.86 11.73
C ILE A 173 -0.93 5.02 11.00
N LEU A 174 -1.56 6.18 11.15
CA LEU A 174 -2.78 6.59 10.44
C LEU A 174 -2.48 7.36 9.15
N THR A 175 -1.23 7.78 8.93
CA THR A 175 -0.84 8.60 7.78
C THR A 175 -1.30 7.97 6.47
N GLU A 176 -2.14 8.69 5.73
CA GLU A 176 -2.72 8.26 4.44
C GLU A 176 -3.36 6.86 4.47
N SER A 177 -3.89 6.45 5.64
CA SER A 177 -4.62 5.18 5.74
C SER A 177 -5.92 5.23 4.95
N GLN A 178 -6.08 4.31 4.02
CA GLN A 178 -7.30 4.16 3.23
C GLN A 178 -8.47 3.65 4.07
N GLN A 179 -8.19 2.84 5.10
CA GLN A 179 -9.21 2.39 6.07
C GLN A 179 -9.73 3.56 6.88
N TYR A 180 -8.84 4.41 7.40
CA TYR A 180 -9.25 5.58 8.18
C TYR A 180 -9.99 6.60 7.33
N ARG A 181 -9.57 6.81 6.10
CA ARG A 181 -10.28 7.65 5.13
C ARG A 181 -11.70 7.13 4.89
N LEU A 182 -11.86 5.84 4.57
CA LEU A 182 -13.18 5.23 4.39
C LEU A 182 -14.05 5.37 5.64
N CYS A 183 -13.48 5.17 6.82
CA CYS A 183 -14.16 5.39 8.09
C CYS A 183 -14.71 6.82 8.21
N LEU A 184 -13.89 7.83 7.94
CA LEU A 184 -14.30 9.24 7.97
C LEU A 184 -15.38 9.55 6.95
N ASP A 185 -15.25 9.01 5.74
CA ASP A 185 -16.23 9.20 4.67
C ASP A 185 -17.59 8.60 5.06
N LEU A 186 -17.62 7.40 5.66
CA LEU A 186 -18.85 6.77 6.14
C LEU A 186 -19.49 7.55 7.30
N LEU A 187 -18.68 8.07 8.25
CA LEU A 187 -19.17 8.94 9.32
C LEU A 187 -19.79 10.24 8.78
N ASN A 188 -19.19 10.82 7.74
CA ASN A 188 -19.67 12.04 7.11
C ASN A 188 -20.98 11.83 6.33
N GLU A 189 -21.20 10.61 5.82
CA GLU A 189 -22.49 10.17 5.22
C GLU A 189 -23.56 9.82 6.30
N GLY A 190 -23.22 9.94 7.60
CA GLY A 190 -24.13 9.71 8.71
C GLY A 190 -24.24 8.25 9.17
N HIS A 191 -23.33 7.39 8.75
CA HIS A 191 -23.31 6.00 9.21
C HIS A 191 -22.65 5.88 10.60
N LEU A 192 -23.12 4.91 11.39
CA LEU A 192 -22.43 4.48 12.61
C LEU A 192 -21.24 3.60 12.26
N VAL A 193 -20.10 3.87 12.89
CA VAL A 193 -18.85 3.12 12.66
C VAL A 193 -18.25 2.66 13.97
N TYR A 194 -17.93 1.37 14.04
CA TYR A 194 -17.18 0.74 15.12
C TYR A 194 -15.77 0.38 14.65
N CYS A 195 -14.81 0.43 15.58
CA CYS A 195 -13.46 -0.08 15.38
C CYS A 195 -13.04 -1.01 16.50
N GLY A 196 -12.52 -2.18 16.15
CA GLY A 196 -12.06 -3.19 17.11
C GLY A 196 -10.75 -2.83 17.80
N ASP A 197 -9.92 -1.99 17.17
CA ASP A 197 -8.64 -1.54 17.72
C ASP A 197 -8.80 -0.14 18.34
N SER A 198 -8.72 -0.08 19.66
CA SER A 198 -8.82 1.17 20.43
C SER A 198 -7.46 1.83 20.73
N SER A 199 -6.35 1.28 20.25
CA SER A 199 -4.99 1.75 20.57
C SER A 199 -4.74 3.20 20.15
N LEU A 200 -5.44 3.68 19.13
CA LEU A 200 -5.32 5.03 18.58
C LEU A 200 -6.58 5.88 18.74
N LYS A 201 -7.50 5.49 19.64
CA LYS A 201 -8.79 6.18 19.78
C LYS A 201 -8.65 7.71 20.02
N ASP A 202 -7.62 8.11 20.75
CA ASP A 202 -7.39 9.53 21.07
C ASP A 202 -6.82 10.33 19.88
N GLN A 203 -6.39 9.65 18.79
CA GLN A 203 -5.90 10.25 17.56
C GLN A 203 -6.92 10.21 16.42
N CYS A 204 -8.00 9.46 16.62
CA CYS A 204 -9.06 9.26 15.63
C CYS A 204 -10.26 10.17 15.89
N ASP A 205 -11.18 10.24 14.92
CA ASP A 205 -12.44 10.99 15.05
C ASP A 205 -13.26 10.47 16.24
N SER A 206 -13.74 11.38 17.07
CA SER A 206 -14.47 11.07 18.31
C SER A 206 -15.84 10.40 18.06
N ARG A 207 -16.35 10.40 16.84
CA ARG A 207 -17.60 9.72 16.45
C ARG A 207 -17.43 8.22 16.29
N ILE A 208 -16.18 7.70 16.25
CA ILE A 208 -15.90 6.28 16.13
C ILE A 208 -16.16 5.58 17.47
N LEU A 209 -16.91 4.48 17.44
CA LEU A 209 -17.26 3.69 18.60
C LEU A 209 -16.26 2.54 18.78
N TYR A 210 -15.71 2.39 19.96
CA TYR A 210 -14.71 1.36 20.30
C TYR A 210 -15.25 0.27 21.23
N GLU A 211 -16.52 0.36 21.58
CA GLU A 211 -17.21 -0.69 22.33
C GLU A 211 -17.52 -1.88 21.42
N LYS A 212 -17.54 -3.08 22.01
CA LYS A 212 -17.95 -4.25 21.25
C LYS A 212 -19.41 -4.09 20.81
N PRO A 213 -19.71 -4.15 19.49
CA PRO A 213 -21.10 -4.00 19.03
C PRO A 213 -21.99 -5.10 19.64
N THR A 214 -23.15 -4.71 20.17
CA THR A 214 -24.19 -5.63 20.67
C THR A 214 -25.18 -6.01 19.59
N GLU A 215 -25.14 -5.31 18.46
CA GLU A 215 -26.00 -5.50 17.29
C GLU A 215 -25.22 -6.10 16.11
N GLN A 216 -25.96 -6.52 15.08
CA GLN A 216 -25.34 -6.95 13.82
C GLN A 216 -24.60 -5.78 13.18
N VAL A 217 -23.38 -6.02 12.72
CA VAL A 217 -22.54 -5.05 12.01
C VAL A 217 -22.20 -5.53 10.61
N PHE A 218 -21.86 -4.59 9.74
CA PHE A 218 -21.30 -4.86 8.43
C PHE A 218 -19.76 -4.77 8.53
N GLU A 219 -19.09 -5.91 8.46
CA GLU A 219 -17.63 -5.95 8.54
C GLU A 219 -16.99 -5.45 7.23
N ILE A 220 -16.03 -4.54 7.37
CA ILE A 220 -15.20 -4.05 6.27
C ILE A 220 -14.00 -5.00 6.12
N ASN A 221 -14.11 -5.94 5.17
CA ASN A 221 -13.09 -6.94 4.83
C ASN A 221 -12.78 -6.88 3.33
N LEU A 222 -11.46 -6.84 2.97
CA LEU A 222 -10.95 -6.88 1.60
C LEU A 222 -9.71 -7.79 1.50
#